data_ab158ce91f4bb1ae4e9b3d32af2fd7e7
#
_entry.id   ab158ce91f4bb1ae4e9b3d32af2fd7e7
#
_cell.length_a   1.000
_cell.length_b   1.000
_cell.length_c   1.000
_cell.angle_alpha   90.00
_cell.angle_beta   90.00
_cell.angle_gamma   90.00
#
_symmetry.space_group_name_H-M   'P 1'
#
loop_
_entity.id
_entity.type
_entity.pdbx_description
1 polymer ?
#
loop_
_entity_poly.entity_id
_entity_poly.type
_entity_poly.pdbx_seq_one_letter_code
_entity_poly.pdbx_strand_id
1 'polypeptide(L)'
;MSEKKEYVMNPYDHLKAYDVIKMLKPLLESNFYLRPEDGKLKARQVGISSETPWVHIRHGVGYDCGLWHQITFNVVVSQLPQEQKFVPRGCHKCWKVVVKPRTLQQLFNLLELQRILDRPSKCGIEMRQTVGGLYGGYFYNHSLDEGLECYDIVKSEMLRNEYLAPLVSEVDSEGLTTRIILKRGCTEYEHAIGDSSKWSITEGQDFIEDLIDEYVVNEQLSMQQPDHIAWSIKRRWIEFAFEHGDETYALYTGGKPVAPAYVVYHQPEKEG
;
A
#
# COMPACT_ATOMS: atom_id res chain seq x y z
N MET A 1 29.80 -46.85 1.79
CA MET A 1 29.87 -45.73 2.74
C MET A 1 28.60 -44.91 2.49
N SER A 2 27.63 -44.98 3.39
CA SER A 2 26.39 -44.22 3.31
C SER A 2 26.70 -42.81 3.80
N GLU A 3 26.58 -41.83 2.91
CA GLU A 3 26.62 -40.42 3.29
C GLU A 3 25.42 -40.18 4.24
N LYS A 4 25.74 -39.90 5.51
CA LYS A 4 24.76 -39.33 6.43
C LYS A 4 24.46 -37.95 5.90
N LYS A 5 23.28 -37.76 5.26
CA LYS A 5 22.70 -36.40 5.08
C LYS A 5 22.58 -35.80 6.47
N GLU A 6 23.40 -34.80 6.72
CA GLU A 6 23.22 -33.93 7.87
C GLU A 6 21.80 -33.30 7.77
N TYR A 7 20.93 -33.62 8.69
CA TYR A 7 19.59 -33.03 8.76
C TYR A 7 19.77 -31.60 9.24
N VAL A 8 19.70 -30.66 8.30
CA VAL A 8 19.67 -29.24 8.63
C VAL A 8 18.27 -28.97 9.20
N MET A 9 18.20 -28.69 10.50
CA MET A 9 16.93 -28.35 11.17
C MET A 9 16.37 -27.08 10.54
N ASN A 10 15.15 -27.18 9.96
CA ASN A 10 14.39 -25.99 9.55
C ASN A 10 14.13 -25.13 10.79
N PRO A 11 14.41 -23.82 10.78
CA PRO A 11 14.20 -22.94 11.92
C PRO A 11 12.76 -22.93 12.42
N TYR A 12 11.80 -23.40 11.65
CA TYR A 12 10.38 -23.49 12.02
C TYR A 12 9.91 -24.90 12.39
N ASP A 13 10.79 -25.91 12.43
CA ASP A 13 10.44 -27.31 12.77
C ASP A 13 9.82 -27.44 14.19
N HIS A 14 10.03 -26.45 15.05
CA HIS A 14 9.43 -26.40 16.38
C HIS A 14 7.97 -25.90 16.35
N LEU A 15 7.50 -25.32 15.25
CA LEU A 15 6.12 -24.85 15.12
C LEU A 15 5.22 -26.01 14.70
N LYS A 16 4.41 -26.48 15.64
CA LYS A 16 3.33 -27.44 15.38
C LYS A 16 2.08 -26.67 14.93
N ALA A 17 1.11 -27.37 14.31
CA ALA A 17 -0.16 -26.79 13.89
C ALA A 17 -0.85 -25.99 15.00
N TYR A 18 -0.79 -26.48 16.24
CA TYR A 18 -1.33 -25.79 17.42
C TYR A 18 -0.62 -24.44 17.67
N ASP A 19 0.69 -24.38 17.49
CA ASP A 19 1.46 -23.15 17.72
C ASP A 19 1.11 -22.10 16.66
N VAL A 20 0.86 -22.53 15.43
CA VAL A 20 0.43 -21.62 14.33
C VAL A 20 -0.95 -21.04 14.61
N ILE A 21 -1.92 -21.84 15.07
CA ILE A 21 -3.23 -21.35 15.48
C ILE A 21 -3.09 -20.31 16.60
N LYS A 22 -2.21 -20.57 17.57
CA LYS A 22 -1.91 -19.62 18.65
C LYS A 22 -1.27 -18.33 18.11
N MET A 23 -0.35 -18.45 17.17
CA MET A 23 0.29 -17.30 16.50
C MET A 23 -0.72 -16.46 15.71
N LEU A 24 -1.73 -17.08 15.12
CA LEU A 24 -2.77 -16.38 14.33
C LEU A 24 -3.83 -15.69 15.21
N LYS A 25 -3.87 -15.98 16.53
CA LYS A 25 -4.87 -15.40 17.45
C LYS A 25 -4.95 -13.87 17.39
N PRO A 26 -3.85 -13.10 17.35
CA PRO A 26 -3.92 -11.63 17.25
C PRO A 26 -4.68 -11.12 16.04
N LEU A 27 -4.81 -11.91 14.97
CA LEU A 27 -5.61 -11.52 13.80
C LEU A 27 -7.10 -11.41 14.17
N LEU A 28 -7.60 -12.24 15.10
CA LEU A 28 -8.99 -12.16 15.59
C LEU A 28 -9.25 -10.88 16.40
N GLU A 29 -8.21 -10.36 17.05
CA GLU A 29 -8.28 -9.12 17.83
C GLU A 29 -8.14 -7.88 16.94
N SER A 30 -7.76 -8.06 15.67
CA SER A 30 -7.62 -7.01 14.66
C SER A 30 -8.84 -6.97 13.71
N ASN A 31 -8.63 -7.25 12.44
CA ASN A 31 -9.64 -7.14 11.39
C ASN A 31 -10.03 -8.50 10.78
N PHE A 32 -10.02 -9.58 11.57
CA PHE A 32 -10.34 -10.91 11.09
C PHE A 32 -11.49 -11.52 11.92
N TYR A 33 -12.13 -12.52 11.34
CA TYR A 33 -13.11 -13.39 12.01
C TYR A 33 -12.95 -14.82 11.53
N LEU A 34 -13.44 -15.78 12.34
CA LEU A 34 -13.52 -17.18 11.91
C LEU A 34 -14.71 -17.35 10.98
N ARG A 35 -14.48 -17.88 9.79
CA ARG A 35 -15.53 -18.23 8.85
C ARG A 35 -16.26 -19.49 9.33
N PRO A 36 -17.59 -19.46 9.46
CA PRO A 36 -18.32 -20.60 10.05
C PRO A 36 -18.24 -21.89 9.22
N GLU A 37 -18.08 -21.78 7.90
CA GLU A 37 -18.14 -22.90 6.98
C GLU A 37 -16.95 -23.85 7.10
N ASP A 38 -15.78 -23.33 7.39
CA ASP A 38 -14.52 -24.10 7.42
C ASP A 38 -13.58 -23.75 8.58
N GLY A 39 -13.97 -22.83 9.44
CA GLY A 39 -13.16 -22.38 10.58
C GLY A 39 -11.90 -21.60 10.22
N LYS A 40 -11.77 -21.16 8.96
CA LYS A 40 -10.62 -20.35 8.54
C LYS A 40 -10.77 -18.90 8.95
N LEU A 41 -9.65 -18.24 9.18
CA LEU A 41 -9.59 -16.81 9.43
C LEU A 41 -9.86 -16.05 8.13
N LYS A 42 -10.87 -15.21 8.12
CA LYS A 42 -11.17 -14.31 7.01
C LYS A 42 -11.03 -12.87 7.46
N ALA A 43 -10.30 -12.08 6.68
CA ALA A 43 -10.25 -10.64 6.90
C ALA A 43 -11.67 -10.06 6.76
N ARG A 44 -12.08 -9.23 7.70
CA ARG A 44 -13.29 -8.44 7.54
C ARG A 44 -13.04 -7.54 6.34
N GLN A 45 -13.87 -7.67 5.33
CA GLN A 45 -13.86 -6.76 4.22
C GLN A 45 -14.22 -5.37 4.77
N VAL A 46 -13.21 -4.57 4.96
CA VAL A 46 -13.42 -3.14 4.92
C VAL A 46 -13.76 -2.89 3.47
N GLY A 47 -15.03 -2.69 3.18
CA GLY A 47 -15.45 -2.30 1.83
C GLY A 47 -14.54 -1.18 1.34
N ILE A 48 -14.46 -0.93 0.04
CA ILE A 48 -13.70 0.21 -0.47
C ILE A 48 -14.30 1.45 0.19
N SER A 49 -13.68 1.87 1.30
CA SER A 49 -14.17 2.96 2.13
C SER A 49 -13.77 4.28 1.49
N SER A 50 -14.65 5.26 1.56
CA SER A 50 -14.28 6.64 1.28
C SER A 50 -13.25 7.18 2.27
N GLU A 51 -12.96 6.48 3.35
CA GLU A 51 -11.95 6.86 4.35
C GLU A 51 -10.51 6.61 3.88
N THR A 52 -10.31 5.75 2.89
CA THR A 52 -8.98 5.62 2.28
C THR A 52 -8.55 6.92 1.59
N PRO A 53 -7.29 7.36 1.72
CA PRO A 53 -6.80 8.53 1.00
C PRO A 53 -6.43 8.22 -0.47
N TRP A 54 -6.63 6.99 -0.94
CA TRP A 54 -6.12 6.49 -2.21
C TRP A 54 -7.22 6.26 -3.25
N VAL A 55 -7.02 6.79 -4.45
CA VAL A 55 -7.75 6.36 -5.66
C VAL A 55 -6.95 5.24 -6.32
N HIS A 56 -7.63 4.13 -6.61
CA HIS A 56 -7.04 2.94 -7.20
C HIS A 56 -7.48 2.75 -8.65
N ILE A 57 -6.53 2.34 -9.50
CA ILE A 57 -6.74 1.92 -10.88
C ILE A 57 -6.38 0.45 -10.97
N ARG A 58 -7.29 -0.40 -11.47
CA ARG A 58 -7.09 -1.87 -11.57
C ARG A 58 -6.62 -2.52 -10.26
N HIS A 59 -7.18 -2.10 -9.13
CA HIS A 59 -6.84 -2.65 -7.82
C HIS A 59 -7.24 -4.13 -7.73
N GLY A 60 -6.41 -4.94 -7.04
CA GLY A 60 -6.72 -6.35 -6.71
C GLY A 60 -6.31 -7.35 -7.80
N VAL A 61 -5.50 -6.96 -8.77
CA VAL A 61 -4.91 -7.89 -9.73
C VAL A 61 -3.62 -8.46 -9.13
N GLY A 62 -3.62 -9.75 -8.78
CA GLY A 62 -2.45 -10.46 -8.28
C GLY A 62 -2.47 -10.77 -6.78
N TYR A 63 -1.32 -10.78 -6.14
CA TYR A 63 -1.11 -11.10 -4.73
C TYR A 63 -1.83 -10.12 -3.80
N ASP A 64 -2.57 -10.64 -2.79
CA ASP A 64 -3.27 -9.79 -1.81
C ASP A 64 -2.28 -9.19 -0.80
N CYS A 65 -1.69 -8.07 -1.21
CA CYS A 65 -0.77 -7.32 -0.36
C CYS A 65 -1.40 -6.86 0.96
N GLY A 66 -2.70 -6.55 0.97
CA GLY A 66 -3.38 -6.05 2.17
C GLY A 66 -3.49 -7.13 3.24
N LEU A 67 -3.87 -8.33 2.85
CA LEU A 67 -3.95 -9.49 3.71
C LEU A 67 -2.57 -9.82 4.30
N TRP A 68 -1.57 -10.01 3.43
CA TRP A 68 -0.23 -10.37 3.88
C TRP A 68 0.47 -9.27 4.68
N HIS A 69 0.15 -8.02 4.44
CA HIS A 69 0.63 -6.92 5.27
C HIS A 69 0.11 -7.06 6.71
N GLN A 70 -1.19 -7.32 6.89
CA GLN A 70 -1.78 -7.55 8.22
C GLN A 70 -1.18 -8.79 8.90
N ILE A 71 -1.06 -9.91 8.18
CA ILE A 71 -0.44 -11.13 8.71
C ILE A 71 1.00 -10.86 9.13
N THR A 72 1.80 -10.25 8.26
CA THR A 72 3.22 -9.99 8.55
C THR A 72 3.39 -9.15 9.80
N PHE A 73 2.65 -8.05 9.95
CA PHE A 73 2.83 -7.17 11.11
C PHE A 73 2.24 -7.75 12.39
N ASN A 74 1.10 -8.43 12.34
CA ASN A 74 0.48 -8.99 13.53
C ASN A 74 1.06 -10.36 13.95
N VAL A 75 1.72 -11.08 13.07
CA VAL A 75 2.25 -12.42 13.35
C VAL A 75 3.76 -12.44 13.25
N VAL A 76 4.32 -12.17 12.05
CA VAL A 76 5.75 -12.35 11.79
C VAL A 76 6.59 -11.32 12.56
N VAL A 77 6.30 -10.02 12.36
CA VAL A 77 7.09 -8.94 12.98
C VAL A 77 6.88 -8.87 14.49
N SER A 78 5.64 -9.11 14.97
CA SER A 78 5.31 -8.96 16.38
C SER A 78 5.72 -10.14 17.26
N GLN A 79 5.81 -11.34 16.70
CA GLN A 79 5.95 -12.57 17.50
C GLN A 79 7.22 -13.36 17.22
N LEU A 80 7.82 -13.23 16.04
CA LEU A 80 9.05 -13.95 15.72
C LEU A 80 10.30 -13.14 16.14
N PRO A 81 11.36 -13.83 16.59
CA PRO A 81 12.65 -13.20 16.82
C PRO A 81 13.20 -12.62 15.51
N GLN A 82 14.10 -11.65 15.61
CA GLN A 82 14.57 -10.86 14.45
C GLN A 82 15.12 -11.71 13.32
N GLU A 83 15.85 -12.75 13.65
CA GLU A 83 16.48 -13.69 12.71
C GLU A 83 15.48 -14.60 11.97
N GLN A 84 14.25 -14.70 12.48
CA GLN A 84 13.16 -15.47 11.86
C GLN A 84 12.13 -14.59 11.15
N LYS A 85 12.28 -13.27 11.20
CA LYS A 85 11.40 -12.38 10.47
C LYS A 85 11.68 -12.45 8.98
N PHE A 86 10.62 -12.49 8.20
CA PHE A 86 10.71 -12.57 6.75
C PHE A 86 9.73 -11.61 6.05
N VAL A 87 10.09 -11.27 4.83
CA VAL A 87 9.19 -10.58 3.90
C VAL A 87 8.38 -11.62 3.16
N PRO A 88 7.04 -11.51 3.08
CA PRO A 88 6.22 -12.49 2.37
C PRO A 88 6.69 -12.75 0.94
N ARG A 89 6.68 -14.03 0.52
CA ARG A 89 7.19 -14.48 -0.80
C ARG A 89 6.62 -13.68 -1.99
N GLY A 90 5.35 -13.30 -1.93
CA GLY A 90 4.72 -12.46 -2.94
C GLY A 90 5.27 -11.03 -3.01
N CYS A 91 5.85 -10.53 -1.92
CA CYS A 91 6.45 -9.20 -1.86
C CYS A 91 7.87 -9.15 -2.43
N HIS A 92 8.57 -10.29 -2.53
CA HIS A 92 9.91 -10.35 -3.11
C HIS A 92 9.95 -9.96 -4.58
N LYS A 93 8.86 -10.23 -5.31
CA LYS A 93 8.70 -9.90 -6.73
C LYS A 93 7.96 -8.58 -6.98
N CYS A 94 7.53 -7.89 -5.92
CA CYS A 94 6.81 -6.64 -6.02
C CYS A 94 7.77 -5.48 -6.29
N TRP A 95 7.66 -4.87 -7.46
CA TRP A 95 8.39 -3.66 -7.83
C TRP A 95 7.40 -2.52 -8.05
N LYS A 96 7.77 -1.32 -7.64
CA LYS A 96 6.89 -0.15 -7.71
C LYS A 96 7.62 1.00 -8.37
N VAL A 97 6.99 1.58 -9.38
CA VAL A 97 7.36 2.93 -9.79
C VAL A 97 6.62 3.89 -8.87
N VAL A 98 7.38 4.67 -8.12
CA VAL A 98 6.87 5.64 -7.15
C VAL A 98 7.05 7.04 -7.70
N VAL A 99 5.96 7.79 -7.77
CA VAL A 99 5.95 9.21 -8.14
C VAL A 99 5.55 10.01 -6.92
N LYS A 100 6.31 11.09 -6.63
CA LYS A 100 6.09 11.95 -5.46
C LYS A 100 5.65 13.36 -5.88
N PRO A 101 4.35 13.59 -6.14
CA PRO A 101 3.82 14.92 -6.40
C PRO A 101 4.09 15.88 -5.22
N ARG A 102 4.27 17.16 -5.53
CA ARG A 102 4.41 18.22 -4.52
C ARG A 102 3.11 18.96 -4.27
N THR A 103 2.25 19.02 -5.29
CA THR A 103 1.02 19.80 -5.28
C THR A 103 -0.17 18.95 -5.66
N LEU A 104 -1.36 19.38 -5.25
CA LEU A 104 -2.62 18.76 -5.61
C LEU A 104 -2.81 18.73 -7.14
N GLN A 105 -2.39 19.79 -7.84
CA GLN A 105 -2.43 19.83 -9.30
C GLN A 105 -1.62 18.69 -9.91
N GLN A 106 -0.41 18.47 -9.42
CA GLN A 106 0.43 17.35 -9.86
C GLN A 106 -0.20 15.99 -9.52
N LEU A 107 -0.85 15.86 -8.35
CA LEU A 107 -1.56 14.65 -7.96
C LEU A 107 -2.71 14.33 -8.92
N PHE A 108 -3.53 15.33 -9.30
CA PHE A 108 -4.60 15.12 -10.27
C PHE A 108 -4.08 14.76 -11.66
N ASN A 109 -3.00 15.41 -12.11
CA ASN A 109 -2.36 15.05 -13.38
C ASN A 109 -1.79 13.64 -13.35
N LEU A 110 -1.23 13.20 -12.21
CA LEU A 110 -0.77 11.83 -12.03
C LEU A 110 -1.93 10.82 -12.07
N LEU A 111 -3.08 11.15 -11.47
CA LEU A 111 -4.27 10.30 -11.56
C LEU A 111 -4.73 10.12 -13.01
N GLU A 112 -4.76 11.20 -13.80
CA GLU A 112 -5.10 11.09 -15.23
C GLU A 112 -4.08 10.27 -16.00
N LEU A 113 -2.78 10.43 -15.72
CA LEU A 113 -1.74 9.59 -16.30
C LEU A 113 -1.95 8.11 -15.95
N GLN A 114 -2.28 7.79 -14.70
CA GLN A 114 -2.58 6.42 -14.26
C GLN A 114 -3.78 5.83 -15.00
N ARG A 115 -4.82 6.64 -15.26
CA ARG A 115 -6.00 6.23 -16.04
C ARG A 115 -5.67 5.95 -17.50
N ILE A 116 -4.86 6.83 -18.12
CA ILE A 116 -4.43 6.67 -19.52
C ILE A 116 -3.59 5.40 -19.68
N LEU A 117 -2.65 5.17 -18.78
CA LEU A 117 -1.79 3.99 -18.82
C LEU A 117 -2.52 2.70 -18.46
N ASP A 118 -3.64 2.80 -17.75
CA ASP A 118 -4.50 1.69 -17.34
C ASP A 118 -3.73 0.49 -16.74
N ARG A 119 -2.70 0.78 -15.93
CA ARG A 119 -1.89 -0.22 -15.22
C ARG A 119 -2.29 -0.28 -13.73
N PRO A 120 -2.10 -1.42 -13.04
CA PRO A 120 -2.33 -1.52 -11.60
C PRO A 120 -1.59 -0.41 -10.85
N SER A 121 -2.33 0.53 -10.29
CA SER A 121 -1.76 1.73 -9.69
C SER A 121 -2.70 2.36 -8.66
N LYS A 122 -2.15 3.25 -7.85
CA LYS A 122 -2.92 4.14 -6.99
C LYS A 122 -2.20 5.46 -6.81
N CYS A 123 -2.94 6.51 -6.49
CA CYS A 123 -2.36 7.76 -6.01
C CYS A 123 -3.26 8.41 -4.94
N GLY A 124 -2.68 9.31 -4.15
CA GLY A 124 -3.42 9.98 -3.07
C GLY A 124 -2.54 10.70 -2.09
N ILE A 125 -3.14 11.03 -0.94
CA ILE A 125 -2.45 11.65 0.19
C ILE A 125 -1.53 10.61 0.84
N GLU A 126 -0.29 11.00 1.09
CA GLU A 126 0.67 10.18 1.80
C GLU A 126 0.66 10.53 3.29
N MET A 127 0.06 9.65 4.08
CA MET A 127 -0.09 9.87 5.53
C MET A 127 0.89 9.06 6.37
N ARG A 128 1.73 8.22 5.74
CA ARG A 128 2.67 7.36 6.47
C ARG A 128 3.87 8.18 6.94
N GLN A 129 4.18 8.07 8.22
CA GLN A 129 5.30 8.80 8.83
C GLN A 129 6.67 8.42 8.26
N THR A 130 6.78 7.22 7.67
CA THR A 130 8.01 6.69 7.09
C THR A 130 8.24 7.10 5.63
N VAL A 131 7.30 7.82 5.03
CA VAL A 131 7.36 8.25 3.63
C VAL A 131 7.29 9.77 3.55
N GLY A 132 8.31 10.38 2.98
CA GLY A 132 8.34 11.85 2.84
C GLY A 132 7.43 12.36 1.72
N GLY A 133 6.85 13.56 1.93
CA GLY A 133 5.97 14.25 1.00
C GLY A 133 4.50 14.13 1.38
N LEU A 134 3.68 15.04 0.86
CA LEU A 134 2.24 15.10 1.13
C LEU A 134 1.43 14.17 0.23
N TYR A 135 1.95 13.84 -0.94
CA TYR A 135 1.27 13.07 -1.97
C TYR A 135 2.15 11.94 -2.49
N GLY A 136 1.53 10.86 -2.94
CA GLY A 136 2.22 9.73 -3.55
C GLY A 136 1.42 9.08 -4.65
N GLY A 137 2.13 8.48 -5.60
CA GLY A 137 1.55 7.61 -6.61
C GLY A 137 2.41 6.39 -6.83
N TYR A 138 1.78 5.27 -7.09
CA TYR A 138 2.42 3.96 -7.14
C TYR A 138 1.89 3.18 -8.33
N PHE A 139 2.79 2.65 -9.16
CA PHE A 139 2.48 1.65 -10.18
C PHE A 139 3.08 0.33 -9.73
N TYR A 140 2.30 -0.74 -9.77
CA TYR A 140 2.68 -2.05 -9.24
C TYR A 140 3.09 -3.00 -10.36
N ASN A 141 4.22 -3.67 -10.18
CA ASN A 141 4.79 -4.59 -11.15
C ASN A 141 5.22 -5.89 -10.44
N HIS A 142 5.24 -7.01 -11.15
CA HIS A 142 5.48 -8.34 -10.59
C HIS A 142 6.91 -8.86 -10.83
N SER A 143 7.76 -8.04 -11.47
CA SER A 143 9.17 -8.33 -11.68
C SER A 143 9.97 -7.02 -11.80
N LEU A 144 11.29 -7.14 -11.70
CA LEU A 144 12.20 -6.00 -11.96
C LEU A 144 12.08 -5.52 -13.41
N ASP A 145 12.02 -6.45 -14.38
CA ASP A 145 11.92 -6.10 -15.79
C ASP A 145 10.64 -5.32 -16.11
N GLU A 146 9.49 -5.79 -15.61
CA GLU A 146 8.24 -5.04 -15.71
C GLU A 146 8.33 -3.66 -15.03
N GLY A 147 9.01 -3.60 -13.88
CA GLY A 147 9.24 -2.37 -13.14
C GLY A 147 10.10 -1.36 -13.93
N LEU A 148 11.16 -1.81 -14.58
CA LEU A 148 12.01 -0.98 -15.43
C LEU A 148 11.25 -0.47 -16.66
N GLU A 149 10.53 -1.35 -17.36
CA GLU A 149 9.68 -0.95 -18.49
C GLU A 149 8.64 0.09 -18.05
N CYS A 150 7.96 -0.17 -16.94
CA CYS A 150 6.97 0.75 -16.39
C CYS A 150 7.58 2.09 -16.01
N TYR A 151 8.78 2.10 -15.42
CA TYR A 151 9.52 3.31 -15.08
C TYR A 151 9.79 4.18 -16.31
N ASP A 152 10.29 3.59 -17.40
CA ASP A 152 10.60 4.29 -18.64
C ASP A 152 9.34 4.85 -19.30
N ILE A 153 8.24 4.09 -19.31
CA ILE A 153 6.94 4.56 -19.83
C ILE A 153 6.42 5.72 -19.00
N VAL A 154 6.34 5.57 -17.66
CA VAL A 154 5.83 6.61 -16.77
C VAL A 154 6.68 7.88 -16.88
N LYS A 155 8.01 7.75 -16.87
CA LYS A 155 8.93 8.87 -17.04
C LYS A 155 8.74 9.60 -18.36
N SER A 156 8.60 8.86 -19.46
CA SER A 156 8.36 9.42 -20.78
C SER A 156 7.05 10.19 -20.87
N GLU A 157 5.97 9.64 -20.32
CA GLU A 157 4.67 10.30 -20.32
C GLU A 157 4.63 11.51 -19.36
N MET A 158 5.31 11.44 -18.23
CA MET A 158 5.46 12.59 -17.33
C MET A 158 6.18 13.76 -18.02
N LEU A 159 7.20 13.50 -18.85
CA LEU A 159 7.90 14.55 -19.60
C LEU A 159 7.01 15.26 -20.64
N ARG A 160 5.93 14.60 -21.10
CA ARG A 160 4.95 15.20 -22.05
C ARG A 160 3.88 16.02 -21.34
N ASN A 161 3.79 15.90 -20.01
CA ASN A 161 2.81 16.64 -19.21
C ASN A 161 3.49 17.83 -18.53
N GLU A 162 3.04 19.06 -18.82
CA GLU A 162 3.64 20.29 -18.32
C GLU A 162 3.72 20.38 -16.77
N TYR A 163 2.78 19.77 -16.07
CA TYR A 163 2.72 19.77 -14.59
C TYR A 163 3.59 18.69 -13.96
N LEU A 164 3.82 17.56 -14.65
CA LEU A 164 4.61 16.44 -14.16
C LEU A 164 6.06 16.47 -14.60
N ALA A 165 6.38 17.10 -15.75
CA ALA A 165 7.74 17.20 -16.27
C ALA A 165 8.75 17.78 -15.26
N PRO A 166 8.41 18.81 -14.44
CA PRO A 166 9.32 19.32 -13.42
C PRO A 166 9.75 18.27 -12.40
N LEU A 167 8.89 17.29 -12.09
CA LEU A 167 9.24 16.20 -11.15
C LEU A 167 10.32 15.27 -11.70
N VAL A 168 10.36 15.08 -13.02
CA VAL A 168 11.37 14.23 -13.67
C VAL A 168 12.73 14.93 -13.71
N SER A 169 12.73 16.26 -13.79
CA SER A 169 13.95 17.08 -13.85
C SER A 169 14.60 17.31 -12.49
N GLU A 170 13.93 16.92 -11.41
CA GLU A 170 14.45 17.05 -10.05
C GLU A 170 15.38 15.89 -9.74
N VAL A 171 16.67 16.18 -9.69
CA VAL A 171 17.73 15.20 -9.43
C VAL A 171 18.51 15.55 -8.17
N ASP A 172 19.14 14.55 -7.56
CA ASP A 172 20.09 14.73 -6.47
C ASP A 172 21.50 15.10 -6.98
N SER A 173 22.47 15.13 -6.06
CA SER A 173 23.87 15.44 -6.37
C SER A 173 24.54 14.42 -7.30
N GLU A 174 23.98 13.22 -7.42
CA GLU A 174 24.47 12.14 -8.29
C GLU A 174 23.74 12.10 -9.63
N GLY A 175 22.78 13.01 -9.87
CA GLY A 175 21.96 13.08 -11.07
C GLY A 175 20.82 12.07 -11.10
N LEU A 176 20.48 11.43 -9.98
CA LEU A 176 19.38 10.50 -9.88
C LEU A 176 18.07 11.24 -9.59
N THR A 177 16.99 10.82 -10.24
CA THR A 177 15.66 11.41 -10.02
C THR A 177 15.17 11.15 -8.60
N THR A 178 14.72 12.22 -7.91
CA THR A 178 14.26 12.14 -6.51
C THR A 178 12.74 12.01 -6.40
N ARG A 179 12.00 12.33 -7.47
CA ARG A 179 10.53 12.35 -7.49
C ARG A 179 9.90 11.20 -8.28
N ILE A 180 10.67 10.52 -9.11
CA ILE A 180 10.27 9.27 -9.74
C ILE A 180 11.34 8.23 -9.46
N ILE A 181 11.00 7.15 -8.79
CA ILE A 181 11.94 6.10 -8.38
C ILE A 181 11.36 4.71 -8.64
N LEU A 182 12.22 3.76 -8.97
CA LEU A 182 11.89 2.35 -8.97
C LEU A 182 12.29 1.76 -7.61
N LYS A 183 11.34 1.11 -6.93
CA LYS A 183 11.54 0.59 -5.57
C LYS A 183 11.01 -0.83 -5.46
N ARG A 184 11.76 -1.70 -4.75
CA ARG A 184 11.29 -3.04 -4.38
C ARG A 184 10.46 -2.99 -3.11
N GLY A 185 9.32 -3.65 -3.10
CA GLY A 185 8.48 -3.87 -1.91
C GLY A 185 7.94 -2.63 -1.22
N CYS A 186 7.62 -2.76 0.05
CA CYS A 186 7.04 -1.73 0.89
C CYS A 186 8.07 -1.15 1.87
N THR A 187 8.03 0.16 2.10
CA THR A 187 8.92 0.85 3.04
C THR A 187 8.74 0.33 4.47
N GLU A 188 7.53 -0.04 4.83
CA GLU A 188 7.21 -0.61 6.14
C GLU A 188 7.99 -1.90 6.42
N TYR A 189 8.18 -2.75 5.40
CA TYR A 189 9.01 -3.95 5.54
C TYR A 189 10.49 -3.61 5.65
N GLU A 190 10.98 -2.58 4.95
CA GLU A 190 12.35 -2.12 5.11
C GLU A 190 12.63 -1.64 6.54
N HIS A 191 11.67 -0.96 7.16
CA HIS A 191 11.80 -0.54 8.56
C HIS A 191 11.73 -1.70 9.54
N ALA A 192 10.88 -2.68 9.31
CA ALA A 192 10.63 -3.77 10.26
C ALA A 192 11.63 -4.94 10.12
N ILE A 193 12.12 -5.20 8.91
CA ILE A 193 12.89 -6.39 8.56
C ILE A 193 14.28 -6.03 8.06
N GLY A 194 14.41 -4.95 7.27
CA GLY A 194 15.69 -4.47 6.74
C GLY A 194 15.67 -4.16 5.25
N ASP A 195 16.82 -3.77 4.73
CA ASP A 195 17.07 -3.30 3.37
C ASP A 195 16.54 -4.28 2.30
N SER A 196 15.69 -3.77 1.41
CA SER A 196 15.03 -4.55 0.35
C SER A 196 15.99 -5.16 -0.67
N SER A 197 17.19 -4.61 -0.84
CA SER A 197 18.24 -5.20 -1.70
C SER A 197 18.75 -6.55 -1.17
N LYS A 198 18.62 -6.77 0.15
CA LYS A 198 19.10 -7.96 0.86
C LYS A 198 18.00 -9.01 1.08
N TRP A 199 16.76 -8.73 0.69
CA TRP A 199 15.68 -9.69 0.89
C TRP A 199 15.88 -10.94 0.05
N SER A 200 15.86 -12.06 0.74
CA SER A 200 15.89 -13.40 0.17
C SER A 200 14.85 -14.27 0.85
N ILE A 201 14.45 -15.35 0.19
CA ILE A 201 13.62 -16.36 0.83
C ILE A 201 14.43 -17.00 1.94
N THR A 202 13.93 -16.97 3.14
CA THR A 202 14.56 -17.58 4.31
C THR A 202 14.28 -19.09 4.30
N GLU A 203 15.23 -19.89 4.75
CA GLU A 203 15.01 -21.33 4.87
C GLU A 203 13.82 -21.62 5.77
N GLY A 204 12.87 -22.43 5.29
CA GLY A 204 11.64 -22.76 5.99
C GLY A 204 10.51 -21.72 5.89
N GLN A 205 10.75 -20.59 5.25
CA GLN A 205 9.72 -19.57 5.03
C GLN A 205 8.52 -20.13 4.27
N ASP A 206 8.75 -20.91 3.22
CA ASP A 206 7.66 -21.50 2.43
C ASP A 206 6.76 -22.37 3.29
N PHE A 207 7.36 -23.16 4.21
CA PHE A 207 6.58 -23.99 5.14
C PHE A 207 5.66 -23.15 6.02
N ILE A 208 6.14 -22.06 6.61
CA ILE A 208 5.31 -21.24 7.52
C ILE A 208 4.24 -20.45 6.73
N GLU A 209 4.56 -19.97 5.52
CA GLU A 209 3.59 -19.29 4.67
C GLU A 209 2.49 -20.24 4.19
N ASP A 210 2.84 -21.45 3.75
CA ASP A 210 1.88 -22.47 3.34
C ASP A 210 0.96 -22.87 4.51
N LEU A 211 1.54 -23.00 5.72
CA LEU A 211 0.77 -23.31 6.92
C LEU A 211 -0.20 -22.16 7.30
N ILE A 212 0.22 -20.90 7.15
CA ILE A 212 -0.67 -19.74 7.33
C ILE A 212 -1.79 -19.76 6.27
N ASP A 213 -1.48 -20.04 5.02
CA ASP A 213 -2.46 -20.12 3.92
C ASP A 213 -3.51 -21.22 4.14
N GLU A 214 -3.19 -22.29 4.90
CA GLU A 214 -4.18 -23.31 5.31
C GLU A 214 -5.26 -22.76 6.25
N TYR A 215 -4.91 -21.80 7.10
CA TYR A 215 -5.79 -21.26 8.14
C TYR A 215 -6.41 -19.90 7.78
N VAL A 216 -5.95 -19.26 6.73
CA VAL A 216 -6.41 -17.94 6.32
C VAL A 216 -7.07 -18.01 4.95
N VAL A 217 -8.21 -17.36 4.81
CA VAL A 217 -8.91 -17.27 3.53
C VAL A 217 -8.23 -16.18 2.68
N ASN A 218 -7.57 -16.62 1.62
CA ASN A 218 -6.95 -15.74 0.63
C ASN A 218 -7.88 -15.63 -0.59
N GLU A 219 -8.91 -14.79 -0.47
CA GLU A 219 -9.80 -14.48 -1.60
C GLU A 219 -9.33 -13.18 -2.24
N GLN A 220 -8.80 -13.28 -3.44
CA GLN A 220 -8.52 -12.10 -4.25
C GLN A 220 -9.83 -11.47 -4.73
N LEU A 221 -10.22 -10.40 -4.07
CA LEU A 221 -11.33 -9.59 -4.53
C LEU A 221 -10.81 -8.56 -5.54
N SER A 222 -10.98 -8.85 -6.80
CA SER A 222 -10.87 -7.85 -7.86
C SER A 222 -12.03 -6.88 -7.70
N MET A 223 -11.82 -5.80 -6.94
CA MET A 223 -12.82 -4.75 -6.76
C MET A 223 -12.35 -3.50 -7.49
N GLN A 224 -13.07 -3.14 -8.54
CA GLN A 224 -12.95 -1.81 -9.12
C GLN A 224 -13.52 -0.79 -8.11
N GLN A 225 -12.77 0.27 -7.84
CA GLN A 225 -13.22 1.31 -6.94
C GLN A 225 -14.41 2.06 -7.57
N PRO A 226 -15.58 2.13 -6.91
CA PRO A 226 -16.74 2.85 -7.43
C PRO A 226 -16.46 4.35 -7.62
N ASP A 227 -17.00 4.95 -8.67
CA ASP A 227 -16.76 6.35 -9.01
C ASP A 227 -17.16 7.32 -7.90
N HIS A 228 -18.25 7.07 -7.19
CA HIS A 228 -18.68 7.93 -6.07
C HIS A 228 -17.70 7.91 -4.90
N ILE A 229 -17.03 6.76 -4.65
CA ILE A 229 -15.96 6.63 -3.65
C ILE A 229 -14.74 7.43 -4.11
N ALA A 230 -14.30 7.24 -5.36
CA ALA A 230 -13.20 8.00 -5.94
C ALA A 230 -13.46 9.51 -5.91
N TRP A 231 -14.71 9.93 -6.14
CA TRP A 231 -15.11 11.33 -6.04
C TRP A 231 -14.98 11.87 -4.60
N SER A 232 -15.48 11.12 -3.61
CA SER A 232 -15.35 11.49 -2.19
C SER A 232 -13.90 11.60 -1.73
N ILE A 233 -13.03 10.70 -2.21
CA ILE A 233 -11.59 10.75 -1.94
C ILE A 233 -10.96 12.00 -2.55
N LYS A 234 -11.25 12.31 -3.81
CA LYS A 234 -10.73 13.50 -4.50
C LYS A 234 -11.17 14.79 -3.81
N ARG A 235 -12.41 14.84 -3.27
CA ARG A 235 -12.84 15.96 -2.47
C ARG A 235 -11.99 16.16 -1.22
N ARG A 236 -11.67 15.08 -0.50
CA ARG A 236 -10.76 15.15 0.65
C ARG A 236 -9.33 15.55 0.28
N TRP A 237 -8.87 15.22 -0.93
CA TRP A 237 -7.59 15.73 -1.39
C TRP A 237 -7.56 17.25 -1.48
N ILE A 238 -8.68 17.86 -1.92
CA ILE A 238 -8.82 19.33 -2.00
C ILE A 238 -8.83 19.93 -0.59
N GLU A 239 -9.58 19.33 0.34
CA GLU A 239 -9.64 19.76 1.73
C GLU A 239 -8.26 19.67 2.41
N PHE A 240 -7.57 18.54 2.23
CA PHE A 240 -6.22 18.33 2.73
C PHE A 240 -5.22 19.35 2.16
N ALA A 241 -5.26 19.61 0.86
CA ALA A 241 -4.39 20.60 0.22
C ALA A 241 -4.59 22.00 0.81
N PHE A 242 -5.85 22.39 1.03
CA PHE A 242 -6.18 23.65 1.69
C PHE A 242 -5.60 23.71 3.12
N GLU A 243 -5.80 22.68 3.91
CA GLU A 243 -5.33 22.60 5.30
C GLU A 243 -3.79 22.64 5.41
N HIS A 244 -3.08 22.14 4.39
CA HIS A 244 -1.61 22.07 4.35
C HIS A 244 -0.96 23.20 3.54
N GLY A 245 -1.74 24.21 3.11
CA GLY A 245 -1.21 25.39 2.43
C GLY A 245 -0.78 25.15 0.98
N ASP A 246 -1.28 24.10 0.32
CA ASP A 246 -1.07 23.86 -1.10
C ASP A 246 -2.08 24.68 -1.90
N GLU A 247 -1.68 25.87 -2.35
CA GLU A 247 -2.54 26.85 -3.05
C GLU A 247 -3.20 26.31 -4.32
N THR A 248 -2.70 25.22 -4.89
CA THR A 248 -3.28 24.62 -6.11
C THR A 248 -4.68 24.03 -5.87
N TYR A 249 -5.13 23.89 -4.62
CA TYR A 249 -6.50 23.50 -4.28
C TYR A 249 -7.53 24.41 -4.93
N ALA A 250 -7.23 25.71 -5.08
CA ALA A 250 -8.13 26.72 -5.64
C ALA A 250 -8.57 26.41 -7.06
N LEU A 251 -7.75 25.69 -7.83
CA LEU A 251 -8.06 25.25 -9.19
C LEU A 251 -9.27 24.29 -9.25
N TYR A 252 -9.58 23.63 -8.14
CA TYR A 252 -10.58 22.56 -8.08
C TYR A 252 -11.82 22.93 -7.26
N THR A 253 -11.87 24.13 -6.70
CA THR A 253 -13.01 24.57 -5.88
C THR A 253 -14.10 25.28 -6.70
N GLY A 254 -13.80 25.72 -7.90
CA GLY A 254 -14.70 26.55 -8.71
C GLY A 254 -15.11 27.86 -8.00
N GLY A 255 -14.21 28.41 -7.16
CA GLY A 255 -14.45 29.63 -6.38
C GLY A 255 -15.30 29.41 -5.13
N LYS A 256 -15.66 28.18 -4.77
CA LYS A 256 -16.40 27.88 -3.54
C LYS A 256 -15.43 27.76 -2.36
N PRO A 257 -15.84 28.18 -1.15
CA PRO A 257 -15.04 27.97 0.06
C PRO A 257 -14.89 26.48 0.35
N VAL A 258 -13.68 26.06 0.75
CA VAL A 258 -13.39 24.67 1.15
C VAL A 258 -13.97 24.38 2.53
N ALA A 259 -13.88 25.35 3.44
CA ALA A 259 -14.46 25.22 4.77
C ALA A 259 -15.99 25.19 4.69
N PRO A 260 -16.66 24.31 5.45
CA PRO A 260 -18.11 24.32 5.52
C PRO A 260 -18.60 25.68 6.04
N ALA A 261 -19.70 26.16 5.50
CA ALA A 261 -20.36 27.33 6.05
C ALA A 261 -20.70 27.07 7.53
N TYR A 262 -20.44 28.05 8.37
CA TYR A 262 -20.83 27.94 9.78
C TYR A 262 -22.32 27.69 9.88
N VAL A 263 -22.71 26.60 10.52
CA VAL A 263 -24.08 26.33 10.86
C VAL A 263 -24.40 27.16 12.09
N VAL A 264 -25.24 28.17 11.93
CA VAL A 264 -25.74 28.95 13.05
C VAL A 264 -26.91 28.18 13.68
N TYR A 265 -26.69 27.64 14.86
CA TYR A 265 -27.75 27.01 15.63
C TYR A 265 -28.54 28.13 16.35
N HIS A 266 -29.77 28.33 15.94
CA HIS A 266 -30.67 29.16 16.72
C HIS A 266 -31.01 28.45 18.02
N GLN A 267 -30.64 29.03 19.15
CA GLN A 267 -31.14 28.55 20.43
C GLN A 267 -32.66 28.85 20.49
N PRO A 268 -33.48 27.84 20.92
CA PRO A 268 -34.89 28.13 21.14
C PRO A 268 -35.01 29.25 22.16
N GLU A 269 -35.81 30.26 21.83
CA GLU A 269 -36.16 31.32 22.79
C GLU A 269 -36.75 30.62 24.02
N LYS A 270 -36.19 30.90 25.20
CA LYS A 270 -36.84 30.47 26.44
C LYS A 270 -38.16 31.16 26.49
N GLU A 271 -39.26 30.41 26.30
CA GLU A 271 -40.58 30.87 26.64
C GLU A 271 -40.57 31.31 28.11
N GLY A 272 -40.78 32.63 28.34
CA GLY A 272 -40.85 33.22 29.67
C GLY A 272 -42.18 32.94 30.35
#